data_ddcbeaf883dbc8c1c1a39375a46bc5b3
#
_entry.id   ddcbeaf883dbc8c1c1a39375a46bc5b3
#
_cell.length_a   1.000
_cell.length_b   1.000
_cell.length_c   1.000
_cell.angle_alpha   90.00
_cell.angle_beta   90.00
_cell.angle_gamma   90.00
#
_symmetry.space_group_name_H-M   'P 1'
#
loop_
_entity.id
_entity.type
_entity.pdbx_description
1 polymer ?
#
loop_
_entity_poly.entity_id
_entity_poly.type
_entity_poly.pdbx_seq_one_letter_code
_entity_poly.pdbx_strand_id
1 'polypeptide(L)'
;IMEHVKQESAIHHTIHTHYTYDLNIKDPSNTAQVTCNYQDWNIYALEWSEDKLTFFVNGQETFSYSNLKLENEAEMKQWPFTKDSSFYLILNMGLGGDREGSWAGPIDDANLPAIMEIDWVKITKLDK
;
A
#
# COMPACT_ATOMS: atom_id res chain seq x y z
N ILE A 1 -0.96 0.17 2.74
CA ILE A 1 -1.06 -1.29 2.91
C ILE A 1 -1.88 -1.89 1.80
N MET A 2 -3.05 -1.37 1.53
CA MET A 2 -3.94 -1.82 0.46
C MET A 2 -4.55 -0.63 -0.25
N GLU A 3 -4.61 -0.70 -1.56
CA GLU A 3 -5.32 0.25 -2.42
C GLU A 3 -6.22 -0.55 -3.36
N HIS A 4 -7.46 -0.09 -3.54
CA HIS A 4 -8.38 -0.63 -4.53
C HIS A 4 -8.95 0.51 -5.35
N VAL A 5 -9.00 0.36 -6.66
CA VAL A 5 -9.48 1.38 -7.58
C VAL A 5 -10.51 0.83 -8.54
N LYS A 6 -11.51 1.63 -8.82
CA LYS A 6 -12.59 1.27 -9.74
C LYS A 6 -13.29 -0.01 -9.28
N GLN A 7 -13.64 -0.86 -10.22
CA GLN A 7 -14.26 -2.17 -9.99
C GLN A 7 -13.29 -3.31 -10.40
N GLU A 8 -11.99 -3.11 -10.18
CA GLU A 8 -10.99 -4.13 -10.48
C GLU A 8 -11.15 -5.30 -9.51
N SER A 9 -10.93 -6.52 -10.00
CA SER A 9 -10.93 -7.74 -9.16
C SER A 9 -9.62 -7.93 -8.39
N ALA A 10 -8.86 -6.88 -8.22
CA ALA A 10 -7.55 -6.89 -7.59
C ALA A 10 -7.36 -5.67 -6.68
N ILE A 11 -6.51 -5.84 -5.69
CA ILE A 11 -5.99 -4.76 -4.87
C ILE A 11 -4.52 -4.53 -5.20
N HIS A 12 -4.00 -3.38 -4.79
CA HIS A 12 -2.61 -3.02 -5.01
C HIS A 12 -1.90 -2.79 -3.67
N HIS A 13 -0.69 -3.30 -3.56
CA HIS A 13 0.28 -2.88 -2.56
C HIS A 13 1.29 -1.97 -3.24
N THR A 14 1.52 -0.79 -2.69
CA THR A 14 2.45 0.16 -3.31
C THR A 14 3.30 0.84 -2.22
N ILE A 15 4.59 0.94 -2.50
CA ILE A 15 5.57 1.67 -1.69
C ILE A 15 5.90 2.99 -2.39
N HIS A 16 5.69 4.08 -1.67
CA HIS A 16 6.07 5.42 -2.09
C HIS A 16 7.20 5.94 -1.21
N THR A 17 8.36 6.12 -1.80
CA THR A 17 9.54 6.75 -1.19
C THR A 17 10.11 7.75 -2.17
N HIS A 18 11.07 8.56 -1.77
CA HIS A 18 11.80 9.42 -2.72
C HIS A 18 12.40 8.60 -3.87
N TYR A 19 12.99 7.44 -3.55
CA TYR A 19 13.55 6.52 -4.52
C TYR A 19 12.53 6.05 -5.57
N THR A 20 11.36 5.60 -5.10
CA THR A 20 10.35 4.99 -5.98
C THR A 20 9.45 6.03 -6.66
N TYR A 21 9.21 7.17 -6.04
CA TYR A 21 8.26 8.17 -6.53
C TYR A 21 8.96 9.31 -7.25
N ASP A 22 9.89 10.01 -6.60
CA ASP A 22 10.53 11.19 -7.18
C ASP A 22 11.62 10.81 -8.19
N LEU A 23 12.46 9.83 -7.84
CA LEU A 23 13.52 9.33 -8.74
C LEU A 23 13.00 8.30 -9.75
N ASN A 24 11.77 7.82 -9.57
CA ASN A 24 11.11 6.84 -10.43
C ASN A 24 11.91 5.54 -10.65
N ILE A 25 12.66 5.09 -9.63
CA ILE A 25 13.43 3.84 -9.70
C ILE A 25 12.53 2.70 -9.22
N LYS A 26 12.31 1.70 -10.08
CA LYS A 26 11.38 0.58 -9.87
C LYS A 26 12.08 -0.78 -9.76
N ASP A 27 13.33 -0.78 -9.42
CA ASP A 27 14.12 -1.97 -9.13
C ASP A 27 14.69 -1.85 -7.70
N PRO A 28 14.22 -2.69 -6.76
CA PRO A 28 13.17 -3.70 -6.91
C PRO A 28 11.79 -3.09 -7.17
N SER A 29 10.86 -3.91 -7.67
CA SER A 29 9.47 -3.46 -7.86
C SER A 29 8.90 -2.89 -6.57
N ASN A 30 8.29 -1.73 -6.65
CA ASN A 30 7.66 -1.06 -5.51
C ASN A 30 6.15 -1.33 -5.41
N THR A 31 5.61 -2.18 -6.26
CA THR A 31 4.18 -2.48 -6.31
C THR A 31 3.92 -3.94 -6.64
N ALA A 32 2.80 -4.45 -6.16
CA ALA A 32 2.22 -5.71 -6.55
C ALA A 32 0.70 -5.56 -6.70
N GLN A 33 0.15 -6.22 -7.72
CA GLN A 33 -1.28 -6.38 -7.91
C GLN A 33 -1.68 -7.78 -7.43
N VAL A 34 -2.70 -7.86 -6.59
CA VAL A 34 -3.13 -9.11 -5.96
C VAL A 34 -4.61 -9.31 -6.21
N THR A 35 -4.97 -10.43 -6.83
CA THR A 35 -6.38 -10.81 -7.00
C THR A 35 -7.02 -11.04 -5.64
N CYS A 36 -8.11 -10.35 -5.37
CA CYS A 36 -8.81 -10.38 -4.10
C CYS A 36 -10.30 -10.09 -4.31
N ASN A 37 -11.18 -10.82 -3.64
CA ASN A 37 -12.57 -10.45 -3.58
C ASN A 37 -12.75 -9.28 -2.59
N TYR A 38 -12.55 -8.06 -3.08
CA TYR A 38 -12.63 -6.84 -2.28
C TYR A 38 -14.03 -6.53 -1.73
N GLN A 39 -15.07 -7.18 -2.28
CA GLN A 39 -16.47 -7.04 -1.83
C GLN A 39 -16.78 -7.89 -0.60
N ASP A 40 -15.84 -8.67 -0.13
CA ASP A 40 -15.96 -9.49 1.06
C ASP A 40 -15.03 -8.98 2.16
N TRP A 41 -15.20 -9.47 3.37
CA TRP A 41 -14.29 -9.19 4.48
C TRP A 41 -12.92 -9.77 4.21
N ASN A 42 -11.90 -8.92 4.27
CA ASN A 42 -10.52 -9.31 4.08
C ASN A 42 -9.64 -8.75 5.21
N ILE A 43 -8.62 -9.50 5.57
CA ILE A 43 -7.58 -9.04 6.48
C ILE A 43 -6.37 -8.61 5.65
N TYR A 44 -6.08 -7.32 5.68
CA TYR A 44 -4.88 -6.74 5.09
C TYR A 44 -3.87 -6.47 6.18
N ALA A 45 -2.70 -7.07 6.10
CA ALA A 45 -1.66 -6.92 7.11
C ALA A 45 -0.34 -6.46 6.51
N LEU A 46 0.45 -5.80 7.34
CA LEU A 46 1.82 -5.40 7.06
C LEU A 46 2.70 -5.80 8.24
N GLU A 47 3.72 -6.60 7.98
CA GLU A 47 4.85 -6.77 8.89
C GLU A 47 5.93 -5.78 8.51
N TRP A 48 6.38 -5.01 9.50
CA TRP A 48 7.40 -4.00 9.33
C TRP A 48 8.61 -4.33 10.22
N SER A 49 9.73 -4.60 9.59
CA SER A 49 11.03 -4.75 10.23
C SER A 49 12.03 -3.69 9.73
N GLU A 50 13.22 -3.64 10.30
CA GLU A 50 14.29 -2.75 9.83
C GLU A 50 14.81 -3.13 8.43
N ASP A 51 14.62 -4.37 8.01
CA ASP A 51 15.15 -4.89 6.77
C ASP A 51 14.10 -5.10 5.67
N LYS A 52 12.83 -5.26 6.05
CA LYS A 52 11.79 -5.66 5.10
C LYS A 52 10.39 -5.22 5.53
N LEU A 53 9.60 -4.81 4.56
CA LEU A 53 8.14 -4.74 4.65
C LEU A 53 7.55 -5.97 3.97
N THR A 54 6.64 -6.67 4.63
CA THR A 54 5.97 -7.85 4.09
C THR A 54 4.46 -7.65 4.19
N PHE A 55 3.77 -7.79 3.06
CA PHE A 55 2.34 -7.56 2.93
C PHE A 55 1.60 -8.88 2.84
N PHE A 56 0.44 -8.93 3.47
CA PHE A 56 -0.40 -10.13 3.51
C PHE A 56 -1.85 -9.78 3.17
N VAL A 57 -2.50 -10.70 2.51
CA VAL A 57 -3.96 -10.75 2.35
C VAL A 57 -4.45 -12.08 2.91
N ASN A 58 -5.34 -12.02 3.90
CA ASN A 58 -5.92 -13.20 4.55
C ASN A 58 -4.87 -14.18 5.08
N GLY A 59 -3.76 -13.66 5.60
CA GLY A 59 -2.66 -14.45 6.15
C GLY A 59 -1.67 -15.01 5.13
N GLN A 60 -1.90 -14.81 3.83
CA GLN A 60 -0.98 -15.19 2.78
C GLN A 60 -0.06 -14.02 2.42
N GLU A 61 1.26 -14.25 2.40
CA GLU A 61 2.22 -13.25 1.88
C GLU A 61 1.95 -13.00 0.39
N THR A 62 1.82 -11.71 0.04
CA THR A 62 1.46 -11.28 -1.31
C THR A 62 2.48 -10.36 -1.94
N PHE A 63 3.26 -9.67 -1.12
CA PHE A 63 4.31 -8.77 -1.60
C PHE A 63 5.33 -8.52 -0.50
N SER A 64 6.57 -8.28 -0.89
CA SER A 64 7.59 -7.77 0.03
C SER A 64 8.52 -6.75 -0.63
N TYR A 65 9.00 -5.81 0.19
CA TYR A 65 9.92 -4.77 -0.23
C TYR A 65 11.07 -4.69 0.76
N SER A 66 12.31 -4.81 0.28
CA SER A 66 13.50 -4.92 1.11
C SER A 66 14.30 -3.62 1.17
N ASN A 67 14.94 -3.41 2.30
CA ASN A 67 15.96 -2.40 2.47
C ASN A 67 17.21 -2.79 1.66
N LEU A 68 17.56 -1.99 0.68
CA LEU A 68 18.72 -2.23 -0.19
C LEU A 68 20.04 -1.89 0.48
N LYS A 69 20.01 -1.19 1.62
CA LYS A 69 21.20 -0.76 2.37
C LYS A 69 22.21 -0.01 1.49
N LEU A 70 21.67 0.95 0.72
CA LEU A 70 22.46 1.72 -0.23
C LEU A 70 23.52 2.57 0.50
N GLU A 71 24.73 2.62 -0.06
CA GLU A 71 25.82 3.45 0.49
C GLU A 71 25.45 4.95 0.49
N ASN A 72 24.66 5.40 -0.48
CA ASN A 72 24.15 6.78 -0.61
C ASN A 72 22.68 6.91 -0.16
N GLU A 73 22.23 6.16 0.84
CA GLU A 73 20.84 6.14 1.31
C GLU A 73 20.35 7.54 1.72
N ALA A 74 21.21 8.39 2.26
CA ALA A 74 20.86 9.76 2.65
C ALA A 74 20.35 10.61 1.47
N GLU A 75 20.83 10.33 0.27
CA GLU A 75 20.43 10.96 -0.99
C GLU A 75 19.24 10.22 -1.61
N MET A 76 19.34 8.91 -1.70
CA MET A 76 18.38 8.06 -2.39
C MET A 76 17.06 7.90 -1.63
N LYS A 77 17.10 7.89 -0.30
CA LYS A 77 15.94 7.71 0.60
C LYS A 77 15.06 6.54 0.16
N GLN A 78 15.72 5.43 -0.13
CA GLN A 78 15.06 4.19 -0.51
C GLN A 78 14.33 3.57 0.67
N TRP A 79 14.92 3.69 1.88
CA TRP A 79 14.42 3.04 3.09
C TRP A 79 14.12 4.02 4.23
N PRO A 80 13.01 4.76 4.17
CA PRO A 80 12.61 5.64 5.27
C PRO A 80 11.99 4.89 6.47
N PHE A 81 11.85 3.57 6.39
CA PHE A 81 11.14 2.72 7.35
C PHE A 81 12.05 2.25 8.49
N THR A 82 12.76 3.18 9.10
CA THR A 82 13.69 2.91 10.21
C THR A 82 12.96 2.87 11.55
N LYS A 83 13.62 2.34 12.60
CA LYS A 83 13.10 2.33 13.97
C LYS A 83 12.79 3.75 14.53
N ASP A 84 13.45 4.76 13.98
CA ASP A 84 13.28 6.16 14.41
C ASP A 84 12.20 6.89 13.60
N SER A 85 11.61 6.22 12.61
CA SER A 85 10.56 6.76 11.77
C SER A 85 9.19 6.55 12.42
N SER A 86 8.34 7.55 12.31
CA SER A 86 6.95 7.48 12.76
C SER A 86 6.00 7.56 11.59
N PHE A 87 5.10 6.60 11.50
CA PHE A 87 4.03 6.57 10.51
C PHE A 87 2.68 6.48 11.23
N TYR A 88 1.65 6.94 10.58
CA TYR A 88 0.27 6.78 11.04
C TYR A 88 -0.56 6.06 9.98
N LEU A 89 -1.56 5.34 10.45
CA LEU A 89 -2.49 4.64 9.57
C LEU A 89 -3.50 5.65 9.01
N ILE A 90 -3.71 5.58 7.69
CA ILE A 90 -4.77 6.31 7.00
C ILE A 90 -5.79 5.29 6.52
N LEU A 91 -7.04 5.48 6.91
CA LEU A 91 -8.19 4.74 6.42
C LEU A 91 -9.07 5.73 5.70
N ASN A 92 -9.07 5.69 4.38
CA ASN A 92 -9.85 6.62 3.58
C ASN A 92 -10.47 5.95 2.36
N MET A 93 -11.54 6.53 1.90
CA MET A 93 -12.16 6.24 0.63
C MET A 93 -12.34 7.57 -0.11
N GLY A 94 -11.84 7.62 -1.35
CA GLY A 94 -11.98 8.76 -2.22
C GLY A 94 -12.89 8.41 -3.39
N LEU A 95 -13.69 9.37 -3.83
CA LEU A 95 -14.35 9.28 -5.12
C LEU A 95 -13.32 9.52 -6.22
N GLY A 96 -13.61 9.04 -7.42
CA GLY A 96 -12.81 9.33 -8.61
C GLY A 96 -12.70 10.84 -8.87
N GLY A 97 -11.98 11.22 -9.88
CA GLY A 97 -11.79 12.61 -10.28
C GLY A 97 -12.24 12.87 -11.70
N ASP A 98 -12.65 14.12 -11.97
CA ASP A 98 -13.13 14.54 -13.32
C ASP A 98 -11.99 14.70 -14.33
N ARG A 99 -10.74 14.55 -13.88
CA ARG A 99 -9.57 14.71 -14.75
C ARG A 99 -9.42 13.48 -15.63
N GLU A 100 -9.39 13.68 -16.93
CA GLU A 100 -9.03 12.66 -17.90
C GLU A 100 -7.66 12.05 -17.52
N GLY A 101 -7.56 10.72 -17.50
CA GLY A 101 -6.37 10.01 -17.10
C GLY A 101 -6.16 9.90 -15.58
N SER A 102 -7.12 10.32 -14.76
CA SER A 102 -7.08 10.06 -13.31
C SER A 102 -6.92 8.57 -13.04
N TRP A 103 -5.96 8.21 -12.16
CA TRP A 103 -5.74 6.82 -11.75
C TRP A 103 -7.00 6.16 -11.17
N ALA A 104 -7.77 6.89 -10.38
CA ALA A 104 -9.04 6.41 -9.82
C ALA A 104 -10.19 6.41 -10.83
N GLY A 105 -10.01 6.99 -12.03
CA GLY A 105 -11.06 7.12 -13.02
C GLY A 105 -12.10 8.21 -12.70
N PRO A 106 -13.13 8.37 -13.56
CA PRO A 106 -14.19 9.32 -13.33
C PRO A 106 -15.09 8.89 -12.16
N ILE A 107 -15.78 9.85 -11.58
CA ILE A 107 -16.85 9.58 -10.62
C ILE A 107 -17.98 8.86 -11.36
N ASP A 108 -18.48 7.79 -10.77
CA ASP A 108 -19.64 7.06 -11.25
C ASP A 108 -20.79 7.19 -10.24
N ASP A 109 -21.71 8.10 -10.50
CA ASP A 109 -22.84 8.37 -9.63
C ASP A 109 -23.78 7.16 -9.46
N ALA A 110 -23.76 6.21 -10.41
CA ALA A 110 -24.56 5.00 -10.31
C ALA A 110 -24.08 4.06 -9.19
N ASN A 111 -22.84 4.20 -8.76
CA ASN A 111 -22.25 3.43 -7.66
C ASN A 111 -22.28 4.15 -6.30
N LEU A 112 -23.09 5.18 -6.16
CA LEU A 112 -23.25 5.89 -4.90
C LEU A 112 -24.54 5.48 -4.18
N PRO A 113 -24.57 5.42 -2.84
CA PRO A 113 -23.42 5.71 -1.94
C PRO A 113 -22.40 4.59 -1.94
N ALA A 114 -21.11 4.94 -1.99
CA ALA A 114 -20.02 4.00 -1.78
C ALA A 114 -19.79 3.84 -0.27
N ILE A 115 -19.56 2.62 0.17
CA ILE A 115 -19.39 2.27 1.59
C ILE A 115 -18.10 1.49 1.78
N MET A 116 -17.31 1.90 2.76
CA MET A 116 -16.18 1.14 3.26
C MET A 116 -16.44 0.79 4.72
N GLU A 117 -16.41 -0.48 5.04
CA GLU A 117 -16.63 -0.98 6.39
C GLU A 117 -15.32 -1.48 6.99
N ILE A 118 -15.07 -1.13 8.25
CA ILE A 118 -13.86 -1.53 8.98
C ILE A 118 -14.32 -2.13 10.29
N ASP A 119 -14.06 -3.42 10.49
CA ASP A 119 -14.40 -4.12 11.72
C ASP A 119 -13.39 -3.82 12.83
N TRP A 120 -12.09 -3.97 12.53
CA TRP A 120 -11.05 -3.71 13.52
C TRP A 120 -9.73 -3.27 12.89
N VAL A 121 -8.92 -2.63 13.73
CA VAL A 121 -7.50 -2.34 13.46
C VAL A 121 -6.69 -2.87 14.63
N LYS A 122 -5.63 -3.61 14.34
CA LYS A 122 -4.73 -4.16 15.36
C LYS A 122 -3.29 -3.81 15.02
N ILE A 123 -2.58 -3.28 16.00
CA ILE A 123 -1.14 -3.01 15.92
C ILE A 123 -0.46 -3.81 17.01
N THR A 124 0.52 -4.61 16.65
CA THR A 124 1.31 -5.43 17.59
C THR A 124 2.79 -5.23 17.33
N LYS A 125 3.58 -5.31 18.38
CA LYS A 125 5.02 -5.38 18.24
C LYS A 125 5.40 -6.77 17.75
N LEU A 126 6.29 -6.84 16.75
CA LEU A 126 6.90 -8.11 16.37
C LEU A 126 7.86 -8.56 17.48
N ASP A 127 7.67 -9.77 17.96
CA ASP A 127 8.65 -10.41 18.82
C ASP A 127 9.89 -10.78 17.98
N LYS A 128 11.06 -10.40 18.47
CA LYS A 128 12.35 -10.72 17.81
C LYS A 128 12.72 -12.16 18.06
#